data_b23fec2c3d0f67b33bcc0c4b9446e5df
#
_entry.id   b23fec2c3d0f67b33bcc0c4b9446e5df
#
_cell.length_a   1.000
_cell.length_b   1.000
_cell.length_c   1.000
_cell.angle_alpha   90.00
_cell.angle_beta   90.00
_cell.angle_gamma   90.00
#
_symmetry.space_group_name_H-M   'P 1'
#
loop_
_entity.id
_entity.type
_entity.pdbx_description
1 polymer ?
#
loop_
_entity_poly.entity_id
_entity_poly.type
_entity_poly.pdbx_seq_one_letter_code
_entity_poly.pdbx_strand_id
1 'polypeptide(L)'
;LHLDLDEGGARATHADKGEIIDDPFESRDQPRLITASSAIETLAMFAVCLSFAEIMNTYVGVLPKFVWALGAGVVLRNVLVMGFKFNMFDRAIDVFGNASLSLFLAMALLNLKLWELSGMAAPVMVILAVQTLVMVLYASFVTYTFMGRNYDAAVLAAGHCGFGMGATPTAVANMQSVTEHFGPSHKAFLIVPMVGAFFIDLVNVAILKIFINFLH
;
A
#
# COMPACT_ATOMS: atom_id res chain seq x y z
N LEU A 1 -40.35 24.13 50.80
CA LEU A 1 -40.01 24.29 49.37
C LEU A 1 -38.77 23.46 49.05
N HIS A 2 -38.97 22.20 48.72
CA HIS A 2 -37.95 21.30 48.19
C HIS A 2 -37.95 21.47 46.66
N LEU A 3 -36.90 21.96 46.11
CA LEU A 3 -36.66 21.96 44.67
C LEU A 3 -35.73 20.79 44.36
N ASP A 4 -36.30 19.76 43.74
CA ASP A 4 -35.59 18.67 43.08
C ASP A 4 -34.80 19.24 41.89
N LEU A 5 -33.50 19.19 42.02
CA LEU A 5 -32.54 19.49 40.94
C LEU A 5 -31.73 18.25 40.61
N ASP A 6 -32.38 17.19 40.16
CA ASP A 6 -31.68 15.95 39.81
C ASP A 6 -32.24 15.24 38.57
N GLU A 7 -32.55 15.99 37.52
CA GLU A 7 -32.86 15.38 36.20
C GLU A 7 -32.11 16.00 35.00
N GLY A 8 -30.94 16.60 35.20
CA GLY A 8 -30.14 17.20 34.13
C GLY A 8 -28.83 16.47 33.77
N GLY A 9 -28.43 15.43 34.52
CA GLY A 9 -27.10 14.83 34.42
C GLY A 9 -26.96 13.54 33.61
N ALA A 10 -28.05 12.97 33.08
CA ALA A 10 -28.02 11.61 32.50
C ALA A 10 -28.23 11.52 30.98
N ARG A 11 -28.07 12.61 30.24
CA ARG A 11 -28.26 12.59 28.76
C ARG A 11 -27.08 13.03 27.92
N ALA A 12 -25.89 13.16 28.49
CA ALA A 12 -24.69 13.60 27.74
C ALA A 12 -23.58 12.55 27.65
N THR A 13 -23.85 11.27 27.85
CA THR A 13 -22.82 10.21 27.81
C THR A 13 -23.03 9.14 26.74
N HIS A 14 -23.85 9.39 25.72
CA HIS A 14 -24.05 8.44 24.63
C HIS A 14 -23.74 8.99 23.23
N ALA A 15 -23.00 10.10 23.15
CA ALA A 15 -22.50 10.58 21.87
C ALA A 15 -20.99 10.70 22.00
N ASP A 16 -20.30 9.73 21.60
CA ASP A 16 -18.93 9.64 21.11
C ASP A 16 -18.19 8.40 21.63
N LYS A 17 -18.72 7.23 21.31
CA LYS A 17 -17.86 6.09 21.02
C LYS A 17 -17.70 6.08 19.51
N GLY A 18 -16.84 6.94 18.99
CA GLY A 18 -16.23 6.71 17.70
C GLY A 18 -15.68 5.29 17.73
N GLU A 19 -16.32 4.44 16.96
CA GLU A 19 -15.87 3.07 16.72
C GLU A 19 -14.47 3.23 16.14
N ILE A 20 -13.46 2.98 16.98
CA ILE A 20 -12.06 2.90 16.54
C ILE A 20 -12.08 1.76 15.53
N ILE A 21 -12.01 2.11 14.25
CA ILE A 21 -11.82 1.12 13.18
C ILE A 21 -10.49 0.47 13.50
N ASP A 22 -10.54 -0.73 14.08
CA ASP A 22 -9.37 -1.57 14.30
C ASP A 22 -8.70 -1.76 12.95
N ASP A 23 -7.56 -1.11 12.74
CA ASP A 23 -6.71 -1.35 11.59
C ASP A 23 -6.37 -2.85 11.59
N PRO A 24 -6.80 -3.63 10.59
CA PRO A 24 -6.55 -5.07 10.57
C PRO A 24 -5.05 -5.44 10.58
N PHE A 25 -4.19 -4.44 10.44
CA PHE A 25 -2.73 -4.56 10.56
C PHE A 25 -2.20 -4.13 11.93
N GLU A 26 -3.03 -3.57 12.81
CA GLU A 26 -2.64 -3.24 14.17
C GLU A 26 -2.72 -4.51 15.01
N SER A 27 -1.57 -5.15 15.24
CA SER A 27 -1.45 -6.26 16.19
C SER A 27 -1.90 -5.78 17.57
N ARG A 28 -2.86 -6.48 18.17
CA ARG A 28 -3.50 -6.19 19.47
C ARG A 28 -2.55 -6.22 20.69
N ASP A 29 -1.25 -6.34 20.47
CA ASP A 29 -0.24 -6.27 21.53
C ASP A 29 0.19 -4.82 21.71
N GLN A 30 -0.05 -4.33 22.91
CA GLN A 30 0.28 -3.03 23.52
C GLN A 30 1.13 -2.07 22.66
N PRO A 31 0.79 -0.78 22.58
CA PRO A 31 1.50 0.19 21.75
C PRO A 31 2.95 0.32 22.25
N ARG A 32 3.85 -0.52 21.74
CA ARG A 32 5.28 -0.36 21.97
C ARG A 32 5.69 0.96 21.32
N LEU A 33 6.12 1.90 22.13
CA LEU A 33 6.70 3.14 21.63
C LEU A 33 7.94 2.82 20.78
N ILE A 34 8.09 3.53 19.67
CA ILE A 34 9.30 3.40 18.85
C ILE A 34 10.47 3.91 19.67
N THR A 35 11.40 3.02 20.00
CA THR A 35 12.62 3.33 20.73
C THR A 35 13.78 3.53 19.76
N ALA A 36 14.86 4.15 20.22
CA ALA A 36 16.05 4.32 19.40
C ALA A 36 16.61 2.96 18.93
N SER A 37 16.53 1.91 19.75
CA SER A 37 16.98 0.56 19.36
C SER A 37 16.13 -0.02 18.24
N SER A 38 14.79 0.05 18.32
CA SER A 38 13.91 -0.46 17.27
C SER A 38 14.05 0.31 15.95
N ALA A 39 14.34 1.62 16.02
CA ALA A 39 14.64 2.42 14.85
C ALA A 39 15.95 1.99 14.19
N ILE A 40 17.01 1.79 14.98
CA ILE A 40 18.32 1.33 14.48
C ILE A 40 18.21 -0.06 13.87
N GLU A 41 17.51 -1.00 14.52
CA GLU A 41 17.27 -2.35 13.99
C GLU A 41 16.55 -2.31 12.64
N THR A 42 15.49 -1.49 12.53
CA THR A 42 14.73 -1.34 11.29
C THR A 42 15.60 -0.77 10.17
N LEU A 43 16.35 0.30 10.46
CA LEU A 43 17.25 0.90 9.49
C LEU A 43 18.38 -0.03 9.07
N ALA A 44 18.90 -0.82 10.00
CA ALA A 44 19.90 -1.86 9.71
C ALA A 44 19.32 -2.93 8.77
N MET A 45 18.08 -3.41 9.01
CA MET A 45 17.41 -4.35 8.11
C MET A 45 17.22 -3.76 6.70
N PHE A 46 16.80 -2.49 6.60
CA PHE A 46 16.69 -1.81 5.30
C PHE A 46 18.05 -1.72 4.60
N ALA A 47 19.11 -1.36 5.33
CA ALA A 47 20.47 -1.28 4.79
C ALA A 47 20.95 -2.63 4.25
N VAL A 48 20.67 -3.72 4.96
CA VAL A 48 21.01 -5.09 4.51
C VAL A 48 20.25 -5.43 3.21
N CYS A 49 18.96 -5.17 3.14
CA CYS A 49 18.17 -5.43 1.94
C CYS A 49 18.64 -4.60 0.75
N LEU A 50 18.96 -3.32 0.95
CA LEU A 50 19.46 -2.44 -0.10
C LEU A 50 20.87 -2.85 -0.56
N SER A 51 21.75 -3.22 0.35
CA SER A 51 23.09 -3.70 0.02
C SER A 51 23.02 -5.01 -0.77
N PHE A 52 22.15 -5.93 -0.39
CA PHE A 52 21.91 -7.16 -1.15
C PHE A 52 21.39 -6.86 -2.55
N ALA A 53 20.44 -5.93 -2.69
CA ALA A 53 19.89 -5.53 -3.97
C ALA A 53 20.95 -4.92 -4.90
N GLU A 54 21.88 -4.11 -4.36
CA GLU A 54 22.99 -3.53 -5.11
C GLU A 54 23.92 -4.62 -5.63
N ILE A 55 24.31 -5.56 -4.76
CA ILE A 55 25.17 -6.69 -5.12
C ILE A 55 24.50 -7.54 -6.22
N MET A 56 23.25 -7.94 -6.01
CA MET A 56 22.53 -8.78 -6.99
C MET A 56 22.30 -8.06 -8.32
N ASN A 57 22.02 -6.77 -8.29
CA ASN A 57 21.90 -6.00 -9.53
C ASN A 57 23.21 -5.91 -10.32
N THR A 58 24.36 -5.87 -9.62
CA THR A 58 25.67 -5.84 -10.28
C THR A 58 26.00 -7.19 -10.93
N TYR A 59 25.69 -8.31 -10.29
CA TYR A 59 26.05 -9.65 -10.80
C TYR A 59 25.02 -10.22 -11.77
N VAL A 60 23.74 -10.02 -11.52
CA VAL A 60 22.67 -10.66 -12.30
C VAL A 60 22.02 -9.71 -13.30
N GLY A 61 21.88 -8.42 -12.99
CA GLY A 61 21.44 -7.33 -13.89
C GLY A 61 20.09 -7.51 -14.60
N VAL A 62 19.41 -8.65 -14.42
CA VAL A 62 18.18 -9.02 -15.15
C VAL A 62 16.95 -8.28 -14.62
N LEU A 63 16.90 -8.06 -13.31
CA LEU A 63 15.77 -7.43 -12.64
C LEU A 63 16.15 -6.05 -12.09
N PRO A 64 15.21 -5.10 -11.98
CA PRO A 64 15.45 -3.83 -11.30
C PRO A 64 15.84 -4.01 -9.83
N LYS A 65 16.63 -3.06 -9.32
CA LYS A 65 17.14 -3.08 -7.94
C LYS A 65 16.05 -3.27 -6.87
N PHE A 66 14.89 -2.63 -7.07
CA PHE A 66 13.80 -2.71 -6.08
C PHE A 66 13.23 -4.13 -5.93
N VAL A 67 13.21 -4.93 -7.01
CA VAL A 67 12.74 -6.33 -6.95
C VAL A 67 13.68 -7.17 -6.11
N TRP A 68 14.99 -6.95 -6.22
CA TRP A 68 15.98 -7.61 -5.38
C TRP A 68 15.86 -7.19 -3.91
N ALA A 69 15.61 -5.90 -3.65
CA ALA A 69 15.38 -5.39 -2.30
C ALA A 69 14.12 -5.99 -1.66
N LEU A 70 13.03 -6.07 -2.43
CA LEU A 70 11.77 -6.69 -1.99
C LEU A 70 11.98 -8.16 -1.64
N GLY A 71 12.61 -8.92 -2.55
CA GLY A 71 12.92 -10.35 -2.34
C GLY A 71 13.81 -10.56 -1.11
N ALA A 72 14.82 -9.72 -0.93
CA ALA A 72 15.68 -9.74 0.25
C ALA A 72 14.88 -9.49 1.55
N GLY A 73 13.97 -8.52 1.54
CA GLY A 73 13.12 -8.21 2.68
C GLY A 73 12.23 -9.39 3.08
N VAL A 74 11.59 -10.03 2.09
CA VAL A 74 10.77 -11.23 2.32
C VAL A 74 11.58 -12.36 2.89
N VAL A 75 12.75 -12.66 2.31
CA VAL A 75 13.64 -13.73 2.80
C VAL A 75 14.17 -13.41 4.19
N LEU A 76 14.63 -12.18 4.42
CA LEU A 76 15.15 -11.74 5.71
C LEU A 76 14.09 -11.85 6.81
N ARG A 77 12.86 -11.39 6.54
CA ARG A 77 11.73 -11.51 7.48
C ARG A 77 11.44 -12.96 7.82
N ASN A 78 11.33 -13.83 6.82
CA ASN A 78 11.05 -15.24 7.06
C ASN A 78 12.18 -15.94 7.84
N VAL A 79 13.44 -15.67 7.50
CA VAL A 79 14.60 -16.24 8.21
C VAL A 79 14.64 -15.76 9.66
N LEU A 80 14.45 -14.47 9.91
CA LEU A 80 14.46 -13.91 11.26
C LEU A 80 13.29 -14.42 12.11
N VAL A 81 12.09 -14.44 11.57
CA VAL A 81 10.87 -14.82 12.33
C VAL A 81 10.81 -16.34 12.50
N MET A 82 11.00 -17.13 11.44
CA MET A 82 10.86 -18.58 11.49
C MET A 82 12.13 -19.29 11.98
N GLY A 83 13.32 -18.78 11.59
CA GLY A 83 14.60 -19.39 11.95
C GLY A 83 15.08 -18.98 13.35
N PHE A 84 15.12 -17.71 13.62
CA PHE A 84 15.66 -17.16 14.87
C PHE A 84 14.57 -16.78 15.89
N LYS A 85 13.27 -16.92 15.56
CA LYS A 85 12.13 -16.48 16.40
C LYS A 85 12.29 -15.03 16.87
N PHE A 86 12.91 -14.20 16.03
CA PHE A 86 13.15 -12.80 16.33
C PHE A 86 11.82 -12.02 16.27
N ASN A 87 11.51 -11.31 17.33
CA ASN A 87 10.28 -10.54 17.43
C ASN A 87 10.49 -9.18 16.72
N MET A 88 10.15 -9.13 15.43
CA MET A 88 10.30 -7.91 14.64
C MET A 88 9.33 -6.84 15.12
N PHE A 89 9.78 -5.60 15.15
CA PHE A 89 8.94 -4.47 15.52
C PHE A 89 8.24 -3.90 14.28
N ASP A 90 7.14 -4.55 13.87
CA ASP A 90 6.40 -4.23 12.64
C ASP A 90 6.03 -2.74 12.56
N ARG A 91 5.61 -2.12 13.67
CA ARG A 91 5.26 -0.70 13.71
C ARG A 91 6.43 0.24 13.31
N ALA A 92 7.66 -0.07 13.70
CA ALA A 92 8.81 0.72 13.26
C ALA A 92 9.06 0.54 11.76
N ILE A 93 8.91 -0.68 11.25
CA ILE A 93 9.02 -0.98 9.81
C ILE A 93 7.99 -0.18 9.02
N ASP A 94 6.74 -0.15 9.48
CA ASP A 94 5.65 0.59 8.83
C ASP A 94 5.89 2.10 8.83
N VAL A 95 6.29 2.67 9.98
CA VAL A 95 6.55 4.11 10.09
C VAL A 95 7.72 4.53 9.21
N PHE A 96 8.85 3.81 9.25
CA PHE A 96 10.01 4.13 8.42
C PHE A 96 9.76 3.84 6.94
N GLY A 97 9.00 2.78 6.62
CA GLY A 97 8.58 2.46 5.27
C GLY A 97 7.71 3.55 4.66
N ASN A 98 6.67 3.99 5.37
CA ASN A 98 5.78 5.07 4.93
C ASN A 98 6.51 6.42 4.82
N ALA A 99 7.41 6.73 5.76
CA ALA A 99 8.23 7.93 5.69
C ALA A 99 9.17 7.90 4.47
N SER A 100 9.82 6.76 4.22
CA SER A 100 10.69 6.57 3.05
C SER A 100 9.94 6.69 1.74
N LEU A 101 8.73 6.10 1.66
CA LEU A 101 7.85 6.23 0.50
C LEU A 101 7.45 7.69 0.25
N SER A 102 7.06 8.41 1.30
CA SER A 102 6.68 9.82 1.20
C SER A 102 7.83 10.70 0.73
N LEU A 103 9.03 10.47 1.26
CA LEU A 103 10.26 11.16 0.81
C LEU A 103 10.60 10.83 -0.64
N PHE A 104 10.50 9.56 -1.02
CA PHE A 104 10.71 9.14 -2.40
C PHE A 104 9.75 9.84 -3.37
N LEU A 105 8.45 9.85 -3.04
CA LEU A 105 7.44 10.51 -3.86
C LEU A 105 7.69 12.03 -3.95
N ALA A 106 8.05 12.68 -2.85
CA ALA A 106 8.40 14.10 -2.85
C ALA A 106 9.60 14.38 -3.74
N MET A 107 10.68 13.60 -3.61
CA MET A 107 11.87 13.75 -4.46
C MET A 107 11.56 13.45 -5.93
N ALA A 108 10.75 12.43 -6.22
CA ALA A 108 10.35 12.10 -7.57
C ALA A 108 9.56 13.25 -8.22
N LEU A 109 8.62 13.84 -7.49
CA LEU A 109 7.84 15.01 -7.96
C LEU A 109 8.71 16.24 -8.17
N LEU A 110 9.65 16.52 -7.26
CA LEU A 110 10.58 17.66 -7.40
C LEU A 110 11.53 17.51 -8.59
N ASN A 111 11.88 16.29 -8.95
CA ASN A 111 12.74 16.01 -10.12
C ASN A 111 11.97 15.97 -11.45
N LEU A 112 10.62 16.03 -11.42
CA LEU A 112 9.82 16.10 -12.63
C LEU A 112 10.02 17.43 -13.36
N LYS A 113 10.60 17.35 -14.54
CA LYS A 113 10.80 18.50 -15.42
C LYS A 113 9.52 18.77 -16.22
N LEU A 114 8.55 19.40 -15.59
CA LEU A 114 7.23 19.66 -16.19
C LEU A 114 7.31 20.47 -17.49
N TRP A 115 8.33 21.31 -17.66
CA TRP A 115 8.53 22.09 -18.89
C TRP A 115 8.91 21.22 -20.11
N GLU A 116 9.55 20.07 -19.89
CA GLU A 116 9.83 19.12 -20.99
C GLU A 116 8.56 18.40 -21.45
N LEU A 117 7.55 18.29 -20.58
CA LEU A 117 6.25 17.69 -20.88
C LEU A 117 5.29 18.63 -21.62
N SER A 118 5.57 19.94 -21.67
CA SER A 118 4.64 20.92 -22.26
C SER A 118 4.32 20.63 -23.73
N GLY A 119 5.30 20.15 -24.50
CA GLY A 119 5.12 19.76 -25.90
C GLY A 119 4.35 18.44 -26.10
N MET A 120 4.28 17.60 -25.07
CA MET A 120 3.61 16.29 -25.07
C MET A 120 2.36 16.26 -24.20
N ALA A 121 1.92 17.39 -23.66
CA ALA A 121 0.81 17.46 -22.74
C ALA A 121 -0.49 16.87 -23.31
N ALA A 122 -0.82 17.23 -24.56
CA ALA A 122 -2.02 16.74 -25.21
C ALA A 122 -2.05 15.21 -25.42
N PRO A 123 -1.02 14.57 -26.00
CA PRO A 123 -0.99 13.12 -26.13
C PRO A 123 -0.99 12.41 -24.75
N VAL A 124 -0.27 12.93 -23.75
CA VAL A 124 -0.26 12.36 -22.40
C VAL A 124 -1.65 12.42 -21.76
N MET A 125 -2.36 13.54 -21.87
CA MET A 125 -3.73 13.68 -21.37
C MET A 125 -4.71 12.72 -22.05
N VAL A 126 -4.58 12.51 -23.36
CA VAL A 126 -5.41 11.53 -24.09
C VAL A 126 -5.13 10.12 -23.60
N ILE A 127 -3.85 9.74 -23.45
CA ILE A 127 -3.47 8.41 -22.93
C ILE A 127 -4.04 8.20 -21.53
N LEU A 128 -3.89 9.17 -20.63
CA LEU A 128 -4.42 9.08 -19.27
C LEU A 128 -5.95 8.97 -19.24
N ALA A 129 -6.65 9.73 -20.08
CA ALA A 129 -8.10 9.66 -20.17
C ALA A 129 -8.56 8.27 -20.67
N VAL A 130 -7.93 7.76 -21.72
CA VAL A 130 -8.24 6.43 -22.27
C VAL A 130 -7.89 5.33 -21.24
N GLN A 131 -6.74 5.41 -20.60
CA GLN A 131 -6.33 4.46 -19.57
C GLN A 131 -7.34 4.43 -18.39
N THR A 132 -7.76 5.60 -17.92
CA THR A 132 -8.74 5.71 -16.85
C THR A 132 -10.08 5.09 -17.26
N LEU A 133 -10.58 5.40 -18.46
CA LEU A 133 -11.82 4.84 -18.98
C LEU A 133 -11.73 3.30 -19.08
N VAL A 134 -10.69 2.80 -19.69
CA VAL A 134 -10.46 1.34 -19.83
C VAL A 134 -10.38 0.68 -18.46
N MET A 135 -9.67 1.29 -17.51
CA MET A 135 -9.53 0.75 -16.15
C MET A 135 -10.86 0.68 -15.42
N VAL A 136 -11.68 1.73 -15.48
CA VAL A 136 -13.01 1.75 -14.86
C VAL A 136 -13.92 0.68 -15.48
N LEU A 137 -13.93 0.56 -16.80
CA LEU A 137 -14.71 -0.47 -17.50
C LEU A 137 -14.22 -1.88 -17.12
N TYR A 138 -12.92 -2.10 -17.12
CA TYR A 138 -12.34 -3.39 -16.77
C TYR A 138 -12.65 -3.76 -15.32
N ALA A 139 -12.45 -2.85 -14.36
CA ALA A 139 -12.75 -3.10 -12.96
C ALA A 139 -14.24 -3.39 -12.73
N SER A 140 -15.13 -2.66 -13.40
CA SER A 140 -16.58 -2.81 -13.24
C SER A 140 -17.13 -4.08 -13.88
N PHE A 141 -16.68 -4.43 -15.09
CA PHE A 141 -17.24 -5.56 -15.82
C PHE A 141 -16.44 -6.85 -15.65
N VAL A 142 -15.13 -6.78 -15.59
CA VAL A 142 -14.27 -7.96 -15.49
C VAL A 142 -13.99 -8.28 -14.03
N THR A 143 -13.32 -7.40 -13.30
CA THR A 143 -12.90 -7.69 -11.93
C THR A 143 -14.09 -7.97 -11.02
N TYR A 144 -15.10 -7.11 -11.02
CA TYR A 144 -16.30 -7.30 -10.23
C TYR A 144 -17.02 -8.62 -10.56
N THR A 145 -17.11 -8.97 -11.85
CA THR A 145 -17.79 -10.20 -12.28
C THR A 145 -17.03 -11.46 -11.89
N PHE A 146 -15.72 -11.47 -12.08
CA PHE A 146 -14.88 -12.65 -11.77
C PHE A 146 -14.65 -12.84 -10.26
N MET A 147 -14.72 -11.76 -9.47
CA MET A 147 -14.54 -11.84 -8.01
C MET A 147 -15.82 -12.19 -7.24
N GLY A 148 -16.91 -12.50 -7.92
CA GLY A 148 -18.11 -13.08 -7.31
C GLY A 148 -19.32 -12.16 -7.18
N ARG A 149 -19.30 -10.94 -7.74
CA ARG A 149 -20.43 -9.99 -7.82
C ARG A 149 -21.07 -9.65 -6.46
N ASN A 150 -20.29 -9.67 -5.40
CA ASN A 150 -20.72 -9.34 -4.06
C ASN A 150 -20.06 -8.05 -3.56
N TYR A 151 -20.31 -7.69 -2.30
CA TYR A 151 -19.73 -6.51 -1.69
C TYR A 151 -18.19 -6.57 -1.68
N ASP A 152 -17.61 -7.71 -1.29
CA ASP A 152 -16.15 -7.90 -1.30
C ASP A 152 -15.57 -7.68 -2.71
N ALA A 153 -16.29 -8.14 -3.76
CA ALA A 153 -15.88 -7.93 -5.14
C ALA A 153 -15.89 -6.45 -5.55
N ALA A 154 -16.84 -5.65 -5.02
CA ALA A 154 -16.87 -4.21 -5.26
C ALA A 154 -15.68 -3.49 -4.60
N VAL A 155 -15.34 -3.85 -3.37
CA VAL A 155 -14.17 -3.33 -2.67
C VAL A 155 -12.87 -3.74 -3.38
N LEU A 156 -12.76 -5.01 -3.83
CA LEU A 156 -11.64 -5.50 -4.63
C LEU A 156 -11.51 -4.75 -5.96
N ALA A 157 -12.63 -4.43 -6.63
CA ALA A 157 -12.62 -3.65 -7.86
C ALA A 157 -12.13 -2.21 -7.62
N ALA A 158 -12.51 -1.58 -6.50
CA ALA A 158 -11.98 -0.28 -6.10
C ALA A 158 -10.46 -0.33 -5.83
N GLY A 159 -9.99 -1.38 -5.16
CA GLY A 159 -8.56 -1.64 -4.99
C GLY A 159 -7.84 -1.84 -6.33
N HIS A 160 -8.43 -2.59 -7.26
CA HIS A 160 -7.86 -2.79 -8.59
C HIS A 160 -7.73 -1.48 -9.38
N CYS A 161 -8.70 -0.58 -9.30
CA CYS A 161 -8.55 0.76 -9.88
C CYS A 161 -7.35 1.51 -9.30
N GLY A 162 -7.11 1.37 -8.00
CA GLY A 162 -5.93 1.96 -7.34
C GLY A 162 -4.61 1.40 -7.86
N PHE A 163 -4.51 0.10 -8.10
CA PHE A 163 -3.34 -0.51 -8.72
C PHE A 163 -3.14 -0.08 -10.17
N GLY A 164 -4.21 -0.07 -10.96
CA GLY A 164 -4.13 0.22 -12.39
C GLY A 164 -3.79 1.66 -12.72
N MET A 165 -4.07 2.59 -11.80
CA MET A 165 -3.82 4.02 -11.98
C MET A 165 -2.78 4.58 -11.01
N GLY A 166 -2.27 3.79 -10.09
CA GLY A 166 -1.35 4.23 -9.06
C GLY A 166 -0.47 3.11 -8.53
N ALA A 167 -0.55 2.88 -7.22
CA ALA A 167 0.25 1.89 -6.50
C ALA A 167 -0.56 1.27 -5.35
N THR A 168 0.04 0.34 -4.62
CA THR A 168 -0.58 -0.32 -3.46
C THR A 168 -1.21 0.66 -2.44
N PRO A 169 -0.56 1.78 -2.06
CA PRO A 169 -1.20 2.75 -1.15
C PRO A 169 -2.47 3.37 -1.73
N THR A 170 -2.51 3.66 -3.04
CA THR A 170 -3.71 4.18 -3.71
C THR A 170 -4.84 3.13 -3.73
N ALA A 171 -4.49 1.86 -3.91
CA ALA A 171 -5.47 0.77 -3.84
C ALA A 171 -6.10 0.67 -2.45
N VAL A 172 -5.29 0.75 -1.40
CA VAL A 172 -5.76 0.74 0.00
C VAL A 172 -6.65 1.95 0.28
N ALA A 173 -6.24 3.16 -0.13
CA ALA A 173 -7.03 4.38 0.04
C ALA A 173 -8.40 4.29 -0.66
N ASN A 174 -8.45 3.75 -1.88
CA ASN A 174 -9.72 3.54 -2.59
C ASN A 174 -10.63 2.54 -1.85
N MET A 175 -10.07 1.46 -1.33
CA MET A 175 -10.84 0.50 -0.54
C MET A 175 -11.35 1.10 0.76
N GLN A 176 -10.53 1.88 1.47
CA GLN A 176 -10.93 2.59 2.69
C GLN A 176 -12.11 3.52 2.43
N SER A 177 -12.05 4.31 1.38
CA SER A 177 -13.14 5.20 1.00
C SER A 177 -14.48 4.47 0.80
N VAL A 178 -14.45 3.26 0.23
CA VAL A 178 -15.66 2.44 0.06
C VAL A 178 -16.11 1.85 1.39
N THR A 179 -15.18 1.33 2.18
CA THR A 179 -15.51 0.63 3.43
C THR A 179 -15.94 1.56 4.56
N GLU A 180 -15.52 2.81 4.56
CA GLU A 180 -16.01 3.84 5.48
C GLU A 180 -17.51 4.11 5.33
N HIS A 181 -18.06 3.96 4.11
CA HIS A 181 -19.48 4.22 3.85
C HIS A 181 -20.35 2.96 3.92
N PHE A 182 -19.82 1.81 3.54
CA PHE A 182 -20.61 0.60 3.32
C PHE A 182 -20.25 -0.57 4.26
N GLY A 183 -19.27 -0.39 5.14
CA GLY A 183 -18.84 -1.36 6.12
C GLY A 183 -17.57 -2.14 5.73
N PRO A 184 -16.96 -2.87 6.64
CA PRO A 184 -15.64 -3.49 6.47
C PRO A 184 -15.66 -4.68 5.50
N SER A 185 -14.57 -4.84 4.73
CA SER A 185 -14.30 -6.00 3.88
C SER A 185 -12.94 -6.61 4.23
N HIS A 186 -12.89 -7.50 5.19
CA HIS A 186 -11.64 -8.14 5.64
C HIS A 186 -10.91 -8.88 4.52
N LYS A 187 -11.66 -9.49 3.59
CA LYS A 187 -11.06 -10.22 2.46
C LYS A 187 -10.32 -9.30 1.51
N ALA A 188 -10.91 -8.15 1.17
CA ALA A 188 -10.28 -7.20 0.25
C ALA A 188 -8.98 -6.63 0.85
N PHE A 189 -9.01 -6.25 2.12
CA PHE A 189 -7.82 -5.73 2.82
C PHE A 189 -6.71 -6.76 3.06
N LEU A 190 -7.03 -8.05 3.02
CA LEU A 190 -6.02 -9.10 3.04
C LEU A 190 -5.42 -9.34 1.64
N ILE A 191 -6.28 -9.45 0.61
CA ILE A 191 -5.86 -9.85 -0.74
C ILE A 191 -5.12 -8.72 -1.46
N VAL A 192 -5.66 -7.50 -1.43
CA VAL A 192 -5.15 -6.40 -2.25
C VAL A 192 -3.73 -5.99 -1.89
N PRO A 193 -3.37 -5.76 -0.60
CA PRO A 193 -2.00 -5.46 -0.24
C PRO A 193 -1.03 -6.61 -0.54
N MET A 194 -1.45 -7.87 -0.33
CA MET A 194 -0.61 -9.03 -0.60
C MET A 194 -0.30 -9.17 -2.10
N VAL A 195 -1.32 -9.02 -2.95
CA VAL A 195 -1.15 -9.07 -4.41
C VAL A 195 -0.35 -7.86 -4.90
N GLY A 196 -0.65 -6.68 -4.38
CA GLY A 196 0.01 -5.43 -4.76
C GLY A 196 1.47 -5.38 -4.39
N ALA A 197 1.81 -5.79 -3.18
CA ALA A 197 3.20 -5.72 -2.70
C ALA A 197 4.15 -6.68 -3.41
N PHE A 198 3.66 -7.76 -4.01
CA PHE A 198 4.53 -8.77 -4.60
C PHE A 198 4.25 -9.02 -6.09
N PHE A 199 3.00 -9.34 -6.45
CA PHE A 199 2.72 -9.82 -7.81
C PHE A 199 2.68 -8.69 -8.84
N ILE A 200 2.10 -7.54 -8.52
CA ILE A 200 1.88 -6.47 -9.50
C ILE A 200 3.20 -5.89 -9.95
N ASP A 201 4.11 -5.58 -9.06
CA ASP A 201 5.40 -5.00 -9.39
C ASP A 201 6.24 -5.97 -10.24
N LEU A 202 6.25 -7.26 -9.89
CA LEU A 202 6.98 -8.28 -10.61
C LEU A 202 6.44 -8.49 -12.04
N VAL A 203 5.11 -8.61 -12.16
CA VAL A 203 4.44 -8.79 -13.45
C VAL A 203 4.60 -7.56 -14.33
N ASN A 204 4.48 -6.36 -13.76
CA ASN A 204 4.64 -5.11 -14.49
C ASN A 204 6.05 -4.97 -15.10
N VAL A 205 7.09 -5.29 -14.33
CA VAL A 205 8.47 -5.31 -14.85
C VAL A 205 8.63 -6.34 -15.97
N ALA A 206 8.07 -7.52 -15.84
CA ALA A 206 8.15 -8.55 -16.89
C ALA A 206 7.46 -8.09 -18.18
N ILE A 207 6.26 -7.52 -18.07
CA ILE A 207 5.49 -7.00 -19.21
C ILE A 207 6.28 -5.86 -19.88
N LEU A 208 6.79 -4.89 -19.11
CA LEU A 208 7.58 -3.79 -19.65
C LEU A 208 8.80 -4.28 -20.42
N LYS A 209 9.53 -5.27 -19.89
CA LYS A 209 10.67 -5.86 -20.62
C LYS A 209 10.26 -6.53 -21.93
N ILE A 210 9.15 -7.26 -21.95
CA ILE A 210 8.62 -7.89 -23.17
C ILE A 210 8.30 -6.81 -24.20
N PHE A 211 7.58 -5.76 -23.81
CA PHE A 211 7.25 -4.66 -24.74
C PHE A 211 8.48 -3.92 -25.26
N ILE A 212 9.46 -3.62 -24.42
CA ILE A 212 10.71 -2.97 -24.84
C ILE A 212 11.45 -3.84 -25.86
N ASN A 213 11.55 -5.16 -25.61
CA ASN A 213 12.22 -6.07 -26.54
C ASN A 213 11.45 -6.26 -27.85
N PHE A 214 10.12 -6.05 -27.86
CA PHE A 214 9.30 -6.15 -29.07
C PHE A 214 9.38 -4.89 -29.95
N LEU A 215 9.66 -3.73 -29.34
CA LEU A 215 9.76 -2.43 -30.01
C LEU A 215 11.17 -2.14 -30.56
N HIS A 216 12.18 -2.90 -30.14
CA HIS A 216 13.56 -2.88 -30.64
C HIS A 216 13.86 -4.06 -31.54
#